data_d87d1e6c6ec4590edb7b568ef5912b52
#
_entry.id   d87d1e6c6ec4590edb7b568ef5912b52
#
_cell.length_a   1.000
_cell.length_b   1.000
_cell.length_c   1.000
_cell.angle_alpha   90.00
_cell.angle_beta   90.00
_cell.angle_gamma   90.00
#
_symmetry.space_group_name_H-M   'P 1'
#
loop_
_entity.id
_entity.type
_entity.pdbx_description
1 polymer ?
#
loop_
_entity_poly.entity_id
_entity_poly.type
_entity_poly.pdbx_seq_one_letter_code
_entity_poly.pdbx_strand_id
1 'polypeptide(L)'
;MCRNIKTLFNFEPPASDDEIKSASLQFVRKLSGFHTPSKANEEIFSQSVDDVAIIARKLIDSLVTNAEPHNREIEAQRARLRAQQRFG
;
A
#
# COMPACT_ATOMS: atom_id res chain seq x y z
N MET A 1 -2.17 -5.14 -12.66
CA MET A 1 -2.25 -4.55 -11.32
C MET A 1 -1.08 -5.02 -10.47
N CYS A 2 -0.53 -4.15 -9.65
CA CYS A 2 0.60 -4.49 -8.79
C CYS A 2 0.15 -5.36 -7.62
N ARG A 3 0.73 -6.56 -7.48
CA ARG A 3 0.36 -7.49 -6.40
C ARG A 3 0.89 -7.08 -5.04
N ASN A 4 1.86 -6.18 -5.02
CA ASN A 4 2.51 -5.75 -3.76
C ASN A 4 1.81 -4.59 -3.10
N ILE A 5 0.91 -3.93 -3.81
CA ILE A 5 0.15 -2.81 -3.27
C ILE A 5 -1.27 -3.28 -3.00
N LYS A 6 -1.66 -3.23 -1.75
CA LYS A 6 -2.98 -3.66 -1.29
C LYS A 6 -3.90 -2.47 -1.15
N THR A 7 -5.20 -2.72 -1.22
CA THR A 7 -6.18 -1.71 -0.85
C THR A 7 -5.99 -1.32 0.61
N LEU A 8 -5.95 -0.02 0.89
CA LEU A 8 -5.77 0.49 2.25
C LEU A 8 -6.99 1.28 2.75
N PHE A 9 -7.90 1.61 1.85
CA PHE A 9 -9.09 2.40 2.21
C PHE A 9 -10.13 1.53 2.89
N ASN A 10 -10.81 2.13 3.87
CA ASN A 10 -11.97 1.56 4.54
C ASN A 10 -11.65 0.28 5.32
N PHE A 11 -10.59 0.34 6.14
CA PHE A 11 -10.22 -0.72 7.06
C PHE A 11 -10.42 -0.27 8.51
N GLU A 12 -10.72 -1.21 9.37
CA GLU A 12 -10.79 -1.01 10.81
C GLU A 12 -9.83 -1.99 11.48
N PRO A 13 -8.81 -1.52 12.19
CA PRO A 13 -8.43 -0.10 12.32
C PRO A 13 -7.90 0.50 11.02
N PRO A 14 -7.90 1.84 10.89
CA PRO A 14 -7.46 2.52 9.66
C PRO A 14 -6.01 2.24 9.29
N ALA A 15 -5.67 2.47 8.03
CA ALA A 15 -4.30 2.32 7.56
C ALA A 15 -3.35 3.24 8.31
N SER A 16 -2.23 2.68 8.76
CA SER A 16 -1.18 3.44 9.43
C SER A 16 -0.31 4.18 8.42
N ASP A 17 0.44 5.17 8.92
CA ASP A 17 1.40 5.89 8.09
C ASP A 17 2.46 4.95 7.52
N ASP A 18 2.88 3.95 8.28
CA ASP A 18 3.85 2.95 7.83
C ASP A 18 3.29 2.12 6.67
N GLU A 19 2.02 1.74 6.73
CA GLU A 19 1.38 1.01 5.64
C GLU A 19 1.32 1.85 4.36
N ILE A 20 0.98 3.12 4.50
CA ILE A 20 0.90 4.05 3.37
C ILE A 20 2.28 4.28 2.78
N LYS A 21 3.29 4.49 3.62
CA LYS A 21 4.67 4.69 3.17
C LYS A 21 5.21 3.45 2.45
N SER A 22 4.92 2.27 2.98
CA SER A 22 5.33 1.01 2.36
C SER A 22 4.72 0.85 0.97
N ALA A 23 3.42 1.14 0.82
CA ALA A 23 2.75 1.09 -0.48
C ALA A 23 3.34 2.12 -1.44
N SER A 24 3.65 3.32 -0.95
CA SER A 24 4.25 4.39 -1.74
C SER A 24 5.63 4.00 -2.24
N LEU A 25 6.42 3.35 -1.40
CA LEU A 25 7.74 2.83 -1.77
C LEU A 25 7.62 1.79 -2.89
N GLN A 26 6.68 0.86 -2.79
CA GLN A 26 6.47 -0.15 -3.82
C GLN A 26 6.05 0.48 -5.14
N PHE A 27 5.20 1.50 -5.09
CA PHE A 27 4.79 2.24 -6.28
C PHE A 27 5.98 2.89 -6.98
N VAL A 28 6.84 3.57 -6.22
CA VAL A 28 8.04 4.24 -6.77
C VAL A 28 9.02 3.21 -7.34
N ARG A 29 9.19 2.08 -6.67
CA ARG A 29 10.02 0.98 -7.18
C ARG A 29 9.50 0.45 -8.51
N LYS A 30 8.20 0.26 -8.62
CA LYS A 30 7.59 -0.24 -9.86
C LYS A 30 7.72 0.75 -11.00
N LEU A 31 7.50 2.04 -10.75
CA LEU A 31 7.61 3.06 -11.77
C LEU A 31 9.05 3.23 -12.25
N SER A 32 10.00 3.25 -11.32
CA SER A 32 11.40 3.55 -11.63
C SER A 32 12.18 2.32 -12.12
N GLY A 33 11.72 1.13 -11.74
CA GLY A 33 12.46 -0.10 -11.99
C GLY A 33 13.60 -0.32 -11.01
N PHE A 34 13.83 0.57 -10.06
CA PHE A 34 14.86 0.42 -9.05
C PHE A 34 14.30 -0.17 -7.77
N HIS A 35 14.86 -1.28 -7.33
CA HIS A 35 14.59 -1.79 -5.98
C HIS A 35 15.26 -0.87 -4.94
N THR A 36 16.53 -0.54 -5.19
CA THR A 36 17.30 0.41 -4.41
C THR A 36 17.88 1.42 -5.39
N PRO A 37 17.70 2.73 -5.17
CA PRO A 37 18.20 3.73 -6.13
C PRO A 37 19.71 3.79 -6.15
N SER A 38 20.29 4.14 -7.31
CA SER A 38 21.69 4.48 -7.40
C SER A 38 21.96 5.74 -6.58
N LYS A 39 23.20 5.96 -6.20
CA LYS A 39 23.59 7.09 -5.36
C LYS A 39 23.15 8.43 -5.97
N ALA A 40 23.25 8.56 -7.30
CA ALA A 40 22.83 9.77 -8.00
C ALA A 40 21.33 10.03 -7.91
N ASN A 41 20.54 9.00 -7.65
CA ASN A 41 19.06 9.07 -7.64
C ASN A 41 18.46 8.95 -6.25
N GLU A 42 19.27 8.81 -5.21
CA GLU A 42 18.76 8.60 -3.83
C GLU A 42 17.84 9.72 -3.37
N GLU A 43 18.23 10.97 -3.62
CA GLU A 43 17.47 12.12 -3.14
C GLU A 43 16.10 12.21 -3.80
N ILE A 44 16.06 12.13 -5.14
CA ILE A 44 14.78 12.22 -5.85
C ILE A 44 13.89 11.00 -5.57
N PHE A 45 14.48 9.82 -5.42
CA PHE A 45 13.75 8.60 -5.10
C PHE A 45 13.08 8.72 -3.74
N SER A 46 13.84 9.12 -2.71
CA SER A 46 13.33 9.29 -1.36
C SER A 46 12.26 10.38 -1.29
N GLN A 47 12.49 11.50 -1.95
CA GLN A 47 11.53 12.61 -2.01
C GLN A 47 10.24 12.14 -2.68
N SER A 48 10.33 11.37 -3.75
CA SER A 48 9.16 10.86 -4.45
C SER A 48 8.34 9.91 -3.59
N VAL A 49 8.99 9.05 -2.81
CA VAL A 49 8.27 8.18 -1.86
C VAL A 49 7.49 9.02 -0.85
N ASP A 50 8.11 10.03 -0.29
CA ASP A 50 7.46 10.92 0.69
C ASP A 50 6.29 11.68 0.05
N ASP A 51 6.46 12.20 -1.14
CA ASP A 51 5.41 12.96 -1.84
C ASP A 51 4.22 12.06 -2.18
N VAL A 52 4.48 10.85 -2.66
CA VAL A 52 3.42 9.88 -2.95
C VAL A 52 2.68 9.52 -1.66
N ALA A 53 3.39 9.33 -0.56
CA ALA A 53 2.79 9.00 0.72
C ALA A 53 1.87 10.12 1.22
N ILE A 54 2.26 11.37 1.05
CA ILE A 54 1.43 12.53 1.42
C ILE A 54 0.13 12.54 0.62
N ILE A 55 0.22 12.35 -0.68
CA ILE A 55 -0.95 12.32 -1.57
C ILE A 55 -1.85 11.13 -1.22
N ALA A 56 -1.27 9.97 -0.99
CA ALA A 56 -2.02 8.77 -0.64
C ALA A 56 -2.77 8.92 0.69
N ARG A 57 -2.13 9.53 1.69
CA ARG A 57 -2.79 9.81 2.97
C ARG A 57 -3.98 10.75 2.77
N LYS A 58 -3.79 11.81 2.00
CA LYS A 58 -4.85 12.76 1.71
C LYS A 58 -6.02 12.09 1.00
N LEU A 59 -5.74 11.25 0.02
CA LEU A 59 -6.77 10.51 -0.71
C LEU A 59 -7.57 9.62 0.23
N ILE A 60 -6.88 8.78 1.00
CA ILE A 60 -7.52 7.80 1.87
C ILE A 60 -8.38 8.50 2.94
N ASP A 61 -7.87 9.57 3.52
CA ASP A 61 -8.58 10.31 4.56
C ASP A 61 -9.78 11.10 4.03
N SER A 62 -9.80 11.39 2.74
CA SER A 62 -10.83 12.23 2.12
C SER A 62 -11.92 11.43 1.42
N LEU A 63 -11.69 10.15 1.13
CA LEU A 63 -12.69 9.31 0.51
C LEU A 63 -13.85 9.03 1.45
N VAL A 64 -15.04 8.97 0.88
CA VAL A 64 -16.27 8.74 1.64
C VAL A 64 -16.96 7.49 1.07
N THR A 65 -17.49 6.66 1.96
CA THR A 65 -18.23 5.45 1.57
C THR A 65 -19.30 5.12 2.61
N ASN A 66 -20.36 4.46 2.15
CA ASN A 66 -21.37 3.88 3.03
C ASN A 66 -21.10 2.40 3.31
N ALA A 67 -20.10 1.82 2.68
CA ALA A 67 -19.73 0.42 2.90
C ALA A 67 -19.15 0.25 4.30
N GLU A 68 -19.40 -0.91 4.90
CA GLU A 68 -18.80 -1.23 6.18
C GLU A 68 -17.28 -1.38 6.05
N PRO A 69 -16.52 -0.94 7.07
CA PRO A 69 -15.07 -1.13 7.05
C PRO A 69 -14.69 -2.60 6.97
N HIS A 70 -13.63 -2.89 6.25
CA HIS A 70 -13.05 -4.23 6.19
C HIS A 70 -12.41 -4.57 7.54
N ASN A 71 -12.69 -5.76 8.05
CA ASN A 71 -12.06 -6.27 9.24
C ASN A 71 -10.72 -6.92 8.82
N ARG A 72 -9.61 -6.43 9.37
CA ARG A 72 -8.27 -6.90 9.00
C ARG A 72 -8.09 -8.38 9.28
N GLU A 73 -8.62 -8.86 10.40
CA GLU A 73 -8.52 -10.27 10.78
C GLU A 73 -9.26 -11.17 9.79
N ILE A 74 -10.48 -10.79 9.42
CA ILE A 74 -11.28 -11.54 8.45
C ILE A 74 -10.61 -11.54 7.09
N GLU A 75 -10.08 -10.40 6.65
CA GLU A 75 -9.37 -10.30 5.37
C GLU A 75 -8.11 -11.17 5.35
N ALA A 76 -7.38 -11.22 6.46
CA ALA A 76 -6.21 -12.09 6.59
C ALA A 76 -6.60 -13.56 6.52
N GLN A 77 -7.70 -13.95 7.16
CA GLN A 77 -8.21 -15.32 7.09
C GLN A 77 -8.61 -15.69 5.67
N ARG A 78 -9.30 -14.80 4.97
CA ARG A 78 -9.68 -15.02 3.57
C ARG A 78 -8.46 -15.19 2.67
N ALA A 79 -7.42 -14.39 2.90
CA ALA A 79 -6.18 -14.50 2.14
C ALA A 79 -5.50 -15.85 2.37
N ARG A 80 -5.49 -16.33 3.63
CA ARG A 80 -4.94 -17.64 3.96
C ARG A 80 -5.72 -18.76 3.28
N LEU A 81 -7.04 -18.68 3.29
CA LEU A 81 -7.88 -19.69 2.64
C LEU A 81 -7.64 -19.73 1.13
N ARG A 82 -7.52 -18.56 0.49
CA ARG A 82 -7.22 -18.51 -0.94
C ARG A 82 -5.85 -19.15 -1.25
N ALA A 83 -4.87 -18.88 -0.41
CA ALA A 83 -3.54 -19.48 -0.56
C ALA A 83 -3.59 -21.00 -0.42
N GLN A 84 -4.34 -21.51 0.57
CA GLN A 84 -4.52 -22.95 0.77
C GLN A 84 -5.19 -23.61 -0.44
N GLN A 85 -6.23 -22.98 -0.98
CA GLN A 85 -6.92 -23.50 -2.16
C GLN A 85 -6.02 -23.52 -3.38
N ARG A 86 -5.08 -22.56 -3.48
CA ARG A 86 -4.14 -22.49 -4.60
C ARG A 86 -3.07 -23.57 -4.52
N PHE A 87 -2.58 -23.85 -3.33
CA PHE A 87 -1.42 -24.73 -3.12
C PHE A 87 -1.78 -26.07 -2.48
N GLY A 88 -3.00 -26.18 -2.00
CA GLY A 88 -3.49 -27.41 -1.40
C GLY A 88 -4.22 -28.26 -2.39
#